data_b0cf1741329daa753295cf863e34c11e
#
_entry.id   b0cf1741329daa753295cf863e34c11e
#
_cell.length_a   1.000
_cell.length_b   1.000
_cell.length_c   1.000
_cell.angle_alpha   90.00
_cell.angle_beta   90.00
_cell.angle_gamma   90.00
#
_symmetry.space_group_name_H-M   'P 1'
#
loop_
_entity.id
_entity.type
_entity.pdbx_description
1 polymer ?
#
loop_
_entity_poly.entity_id
_entity_poly.type
_entity_poly.pdbx_seq_one_letter_code
_entity_poly.pdbx_strand_id
1 'polypeptide(L)'
;MGVFDFVKKGENLQQAANRVAGGDRAASAASSGQAAQQMSDKCACFAQELNFLASLPLRKFIMNCLDNAPDYFFEMGASSTGKYHPAYTLGSGGLVRHTKAACRIAESLLRLEMYQALDKRRDEIIAALIMHDSIKKGRDGSAYTTTDHPLQAAQYVMDMAAEYRDAGGDLDMGHIEFIAELIKSHMGQWNTDFDGNAILPKPITPAQQFVHLCDYLASRKFITITEESGAPLQ
;
A
#
# COMPACT_ATOMS: atom_id res chain seq x y z
N MET A 1 24.08 -12.42 42.00
CA MET A 1 23.42 -13.72 41.76
C MET A 1 22.93 -13.68 40.33
N GLY A 2 23.61 -14.38 39.46
CA GLY A 2 23.55 -14.14 38.00
C GLY A 2 22.49 -14.96 37.29
N VAL A 3 22.10 -14.40 36.17
CA VAL A 3 21.07 -14.87 35.21
C VAL A 3 21.64 -16.00 34.30
N PHE A 4 22.53 -16.84 34.76
CA PHE A 4 23.21 -17.86 33.92
C PHE A 4 23.14 -19.28 34.48
N ASP A 5 21.97 -19.76 34.91
CA ASP A 5 21.83 -21.17 35.34
C ASP A 5 20.54 -21.85 34.83
N PHE A 6 20.21 -21.73 33.54
CA PHE A 6 19.09 -22.46 32.95
C PHE A 6 19.38 -23.03 31.55
N VAL A 7 20.58 -23.57 31.38
CA VAL A 7 20.86 -24.38 30.17
C VAL A 7 21.61 -25.63 30.56
N LYS A 8 20.87 -26.62 31.12
CA LYS A 8 21.27 -28.05 31.11
C LYS A 8 20.07 -28.92 31.51
N LYS A 9 19.21 -29.23 30.55
CA LYS A 9 18.49 -30.53 30.44
C LYS A 9 17.88 -30.55 29.04
N GLY A 10 18.56 -31.28 28.16
CA GLY A 10 18.04 -31.53 26.81
C GLY A 10 16.84 -32.49 26.89
N GLU A 11 15.66 -31.93 26.68
CA GLU A 11 14.50 -32.69 26.25
C GLU A 11 14.00 -32.08 24.94
N ASN A 12 13.95 -32.96 23.94
CA ASN A 12 13.62 -32.60 22.56
C ASN A 12 12.12 -32.27 22.48
N LEU A 13 11.80 -31.01 22.20
CA LEU A 13 10.43 -30.46 22.05
C LEU A 13 9.58 -31.23 21.02
N GLN A 14 10.19 -32.06 20.17
CA GLN A 14 9.51 -32.87 19.16
C GLN A 14 8.84 -34.13 19.79
N GLN A 15 9.27 -34.58 20.98
CA GLN A 15 8.67 -35.76 21.66
C GLN A 15 7.48 -35.39 22.56
N ALA A 16 7.33 -34.16 22.94
CA ALA A 16 6.17 -33.68 23.71
C ALA A 16 4.91 -33.51 22.85
N ALA A 17 5.06 -33.22 21.55
CA ALA A 17 3.96 -33.03 20.62
C ALA A 17 3.23 -34.34 20.24
N ASN A 18 3.88 -35.50 20.38
CA ASN A 18 3.32 -36.78 19.94
C ASN A 18 2.54 -37.55 21.00
N ARG A 19 2.35 -37.01 22.21
CA ARG A 19 1.61 -37.68 23.29
C ARG A 19 0.17 -37.24 23.50
N VAL A 20 -0.31 -36.20 22.73
CA VAL A 20 -1.69 -35.68 22.86
C VAL A 20 -2.61 -36.12 21.72
N ALA A 21 -2.11 -36.89 20.74
CA ALA A 21 -2.89 -37.35 19.60
C ALA A 21 -3.29 -38.82 19.76
N GLY A 22 -4.12 -39.14 20.73
CA GLY A 22 -4.70 -40.47 20.90
C GLY A 22 -5.95 -40.43 21.76
N GLY A 23 -7.09 -40.11 21.16
CA GLY A 23 -8.40 -40.14 21.80
C GLY A 23 -9.50 -40.01 20.76
N ASP A 24 -10.02 -41.20 20.33
CA ASP A 24 -11.15 -41.29 19.44
C ASP A 24 -12.38 -40.53 19.92
N ARG A 25 -12.93 -39.65 19.06
CA ARG A 25 -14.36 -39.37 19.00
C ARG A 25 -14.74 -38.89 17.58
N ALA A 26 -15.38 -39.78 16.86
CA ALA A 26 -16.16 -39.42 15.69
C ALA A 26 -17.30 -38.50 16.08
N ALA A 27 -17.33 -37.26 15.53
CA ALA A 27 -18.50 -36.43 15.49
C ALA A 27 -18.46 -35.56 14.23
N SER A 28 -19.53 -35.67 13.45
CA SER A 28 -19.87 -35.06 12.20
C SER A 28 -19.24 -33.69 11.90
N ALA A 29 -18.39 -33.63 10.87
CA ALA A 29 -17.91 -32.40 10.27
C ALA A 29 -19.02 -31.84 9.37
N ALA A 30 -19.70 -30.81 9.85
CA ALA A 30 -20.38 -29.86 8.97
C ALA A 30 -19.30 -29.03 8.30
N SER A 31 -19.08 -29.23 7.01
CA SER A 31 -18.14 -28.48 6.18
C SER A 31 -18.63 -27.04 6.03
N SER A 32 -18.13 -26.12 6.84
CA SER A 32 -18.11 -24.71 6.50
C SER A 32 -16.91 -24.45 5.61
N GLY A 33 -17.04 -24.71 4.33
CA GLY A 33 -16.06 -24.32 3.32
C GLY A 33 -16.08 -22.79 3.13
N GLN A 34 -15.36 -22.07 3.96
CA GLN A 34 -14.85 -20.76 3.55
C GLN A 34 -13.71 -21.04 2.57
N ALA A 35 -14.00 -21.01 1.27
CA ALA A 35 -12.96 -20.95 0.25
C ALA A 35 -12.12 -19.71 0.57
N ALA A 36 -10.88 -19.89 0.97
CA ALA A 36 -9.90 -18.80 1.02
C ALA A 36 -9.82 -18.26 -0.41
N GLN A 37 -10.39 -17.08 -0.62
CA GLN A 37 -10.37 -16.40 -1.92
C GLN A 37 -8.91 -16.16 -2.25
N GLN A 38 -8.39 -16.82 -3.28
CA GLN A 38 -7.01 -16.70 -3.70
C GLN A 38 -6.78 -15.25 -4.11
N MET A 39 -5.77 -14.60 -3.52
CA MET A 39 -5.38 -13.23 -3.85
C MET A 39 -4.97 -13.17 -5.32
N SER A 40 -5.44 -12.16 -6.05
CA SER A 40 -5.03 -11.94 -7.43
C SER A 40 -3.56 -11.58 -7.54
N ASP A 41 -2.95 -11.76 -8.73
CA ASP A 41 -1.56 -11.38 -8.97
C ASP A 41 -1.33 -9.88 -8.75
N LYS A 42 -2.29 -9.02 -9.09
CA LYS A 42 -2.25 -7.56 -8.84
C LYS A 42 -2.18 -7.24 -7.35
N CYS A 43 -3.03 -7.86 -6.55
CA CYS A 43 -2.99 -7.71 -5.09
C CYS A 43 -1.74 -8.36 -4.49
N ALA A 44 -1.27 -9.50 -5.01
CA ALA A 44 -0.08 -10.19 -4.52
C ALA A 44 1.18 -9.31 -4.65
N CYS A 45 1.26 -8.43 -5.67
CA CYS A 45 2.33 -7.44 -5.77
C CYS A 45 2.43 -6.54 -4.53
N PHE A 46 1.32 -6.26 -3.86
CA PHE A 46 1.23 -5.38 -2.69
C PHE A 46 0.94 -6.12 -1.38
N ALA A 47 1.17 -7.44 -1.31
CA ALA A 47 0.78 -8.26 -0.15
C ALA A 47 1.32 -7.72 1.18
N GLN A 48 2.56 -7.23 1.21
CA GLN A 48 3.16 -6.66 2.41
C GLN A 48 2.54 -5.31 2.77
N GLU A 49 2.36 -4.42 1.80
CA GLU A 49 1.80 -3.08 1.98
C GLU A 49 0.31 -3.15 2.37
N LEU A 50 -0.44 -4.10 1.82
CA LEU A 50 -1.81 -4.39 2.23
C LEU A 50 -1.89 -4.87 3.70
N ASN A 51 -0.86 -5.57 4.20
CA ASN A 51 -0.80 -5.98 5.61
C ASN A 51 -0.50 -4.82 6.57
N PHE A 52 -0.04 -3.67 6.09
CA PHE A 52 0.06 -2.45 6.91
C PHE A 52 -1.32 -1.86 7.26
N LEU A 53 -2.36 -2.19 6.51
CA LEU A 53 -3.74 -1.77 6.79
C LEU A 53 -4.35 -2.65 7.89
N ALA A 54 -4.64 -2.08 9.05
CA ALA A 54 -5.27 -2.79 10.16
C ALA A 54 -6.77 -3.02 9.92
N SER A 55 -7.46 -2.05 9.29
CA SER A 55 -8.88 -2.14 8.95
C SER A 55 -9.12 -3.17 7.86
N LEU A 56 -9.78 -4.28 8.20
CA LEU A 56 -10.11 -5.32 7.23
C LEU A 56 -11.10 -4.83 6.14
N PRO A 57 -12.14 -4.04 6.44
CA PRO A 57 -13.00 -3.46 5.41
C PRO A 57 -12.23 -2.60 4.41
N LEU A 58 -11.38 -1.68 4.90
CA LEU A 58 -10.56 -0.83 4.04
C LEU A 58 -9.57 -1.64 3.21
N ARG A 59 -8.90 -2.64 3.81
CA ARG A 59 -7.98 -3.54 3.08
C ARG A 59 -8.68 -4.25 1.93
N LYS A 60 -9.87 -4.81 2.16
CA LYS A 60 -10.69 -5.47 1.11
C LYS A 60 -11.07 -4.50 -0.01
N PHE A 61 -11.43 -3.28 0.35
CA PHE A 61 -11.72 -2.23 -0.62
C PHE A 61 -10.50 -1.87 -1.46
N ILE A 62 -9.33 -1.66 -0.86
CA ILE A 62 -8.10 -1.37 -1.60
C ILE A 62 -7.70 -2.55 -2.51
N MET A 63 -7.88 -3.79 -2.07
CA MET A 63 -7.71 -4.96 -2.94
C MET A 63 -8.64 -4.91 -4.15
N ASN A 64 -9.92 -4.57 -3.95
CA ASN A 64 -10.86 -4.38 -5.06
C ASN A 64 -10.42 -3.26 -6.02
N CYS A 65 -9.88 -2.15 -5.51
CA CYS A 65 -9.31 -1.10 -6.35
C CYS A 65 -8.10 -1.61 -7.16
N LEU A 66 -7.19 -2.36 -6.55
CA LEU A 66 -6.01 -2.93 -7.24
C LEU A 66 -6.41 -3.91 -8.33
N ASP A 67 -7.39 -4.78 -8.09
CA ASP A 67 -7.88 -5.76 -9.06
C ASP A 67 -8.45 -5.09 -10.32
N ASN A 68 -9.09 -3.94 -10.15
CA ASN A 68 -9.68 -3.16 -11.24
C ASN A 68 -8.77 -2.04 -11.77
N ALA A 69 -7.57 -1.85 -11.19
CA ALA A 69 -6.61 -0.87 -11.68
C ALA A 69 -6.08 -1.24 -13.08
N PRO A 70 -5.77 -0.25 -13.93
CA PRO A 70 -5.24 -0.51 -15.27
C PRO A 70 -3.95 -1.33 -15.24
N ASP A 71 -3.77 -2.26 -16.19
CA ASP A 71 -2.60 -3.15 -16.23
C ASP A 71 -1.28 -2.38 -16.35
N TYR A 72 -1.29 -1.24 -17.04
CA TYR A 72 -0.08 -0.41 -17.15
C TYR A 72 0.49 0.04 -15.80
N PHE A 73 -0.34 0.17 -14.74
CA PHE A 73 0.13 0.50 -13.39
C PHE A 73 1.15 -0.53 -12.89
N PHE A 74 0.93 -1.79 -13.22
CA PHE A 74 1.79 -2.92 -12.82
C PHE A 74 2.99 -3.11 -13.75
N GLU A 75 2.95 -2.56 -14.95
CA GLU A 75 3.93 -2.82 -16.00
C GLU A 75 4.92 -1.68 -16.22
N MET A 76 4.50 -0.42 -15.99
CA MET A 76 5.32 0.74 -16.35
C MET A 76 6.38 1.07 -15.28
N GLY A 77 7.41 1.84 -15.72
CA GLY A 77 8.37 2.48 -14.83
C GLY A 77 7.77 3.71 -14.12
N ALA A 78 8.30 4.04 -12.94
CA ALA A 78 7.86 5.24 -12.20
C ALA A 78 8.19 6.55 -12.92
N SER A 79 9.22 6.55 -13.77
CA SER A 79 9.65 7.72 -14.54
C SER A 79 10.15 7.31 -15.92
N SER A 80 9.77 8.07 -16.93
CA SER A 80 10.26 7.89 -18.30
C SER A 80 11.73 8.32 -18.49
N THR A 81 12.19 9.32 -17.71
CA THR A 81 13.54 9.88 -17.86
C THR A 81 14.55 9.30 -16.88
N GLY A 82 14.10 8.73 -15.75
CA GLY A 82 14.96 8.27 -14.67
C GLY A 82 15.83 9.35 -14.01
N LYS A 83 15.57 10.65 -14.30
CA LYS A 83 16.43 11.75 -13.87
C LYS A 83 16.57 11.83 -12.34
N TYR A 84 15.49 11.64 -11.60
CA TYR A 84 15.42 11.80 -10.15
C TYR A 84 15.20 10.48 -9.41
N HIS A 85 14.59 9.51 -10.07
CA HIS A 85 14.16 8.24 -9.49
C HIS A 85 15.32 7.26 -9.28
N PRO A 86 15.28 6.45 -8.20
CA PRO A 86 16.21 5.35 -7.98
C PRO A 86 16.16 4.31 -9.11
N ALA A 87 17.28 3.64 -9.36
CA ALA A 87 17.37 2.65 -10.45
C ALA A 87 16.32 1.53 -10.34
N TYR A 88 15.99 1.09 -9.13
CA TYR A 88 15.01 0.03 -8.89
C TYR A 88 13.58 0.41 -9.27
N THR A 89 13.26 1.69 -9.44
CA THR A 89 11.93 2.16 -9.86
C THR A 89 11.82 2.38 -11.37
N LEU A 90 12.86 2.05 -12.13
CA LEU A 90 12.87 2.17 -13.59
C LEU A 90 12.48 0.84 -14.27
N GLY A 91 12.07 0.91 -15.54
CA GLY A 91 11.67 -0.26 -16.33
C GLY A 91 10.36 -0.90 -15.86
N SER A 92 10.09 -2.11 -16.36
CA SER A 92 8.85 -2.83 -16.05
C SER A 92 8.65 -3.03 -14.56
N GLY A 93 7.43 -2.79 -14.06
CA GLY A 93 7.07 -2.88 -12.63
C GLY A 93 7.68 -1.78 -11.76
N GLY A 94 8.36 -0.80 -12.36
CA GLY A 94 9.03 0.27 -11.61
C GLY A 94 8.07 1.15 -10.83
N LEU A 95 6.86 1.38 -11.34
CA LEU A 95 5.84 2.17 -10.66
C LEU A 95 5.31 1.44 -9.41
N VAL A 96 5.11 0.13 -9.48
CA VAL A 96 4.78 -0.70 -8.30
C VAL A 96 5.89 -0.57 -7.25
N ARG A 97 7.17 -0.71 -7.64
CA ARG A 97 8.29 -0.61 -6.70
C ARG A 97 8.41 0.78 -6.07
N HIS A 98 8.12 1.85 -6.82
CA HIS A 98 8.02 3.21 -6.29
C HIS A 98 6.91 3.33 -5.24
N THR A 99 5.71 2.87 -5.56
CA THR A 99 4.54 2.85 -4.67
C THR A 99 4.83 2.08 -3.38
N LYS A 100 5.40 0.88 -3.49
CA LYS A 100 5.85 0.09 -2.33
C LYS A 100 6.86 0.84 -1.47
N ALA A 101 7.83 1.50 -2.11
CA ALA A 101 8.83 2.31 -1.40
C ALA A 101 8.18 3.45 -0.60
N ALA A 102 7.23 4.19 -1.20
CA ALA A 102 6.49 5.24 -0.51
C ALA A 102 5.71 4.71 0.71
N CYS A 103 5.04 3.56 0.59
CA CYS A 103 4.35 2.91 1.70
C CYS A 103 5.31 2.49 2.82
N ARG A 104 6.47 1.94 2.51
CA ARG A 104 7.48 1.50 3.51
C ARG A 104 8.15 2.68 4.21
N ILE A 105 8.38 3.77 3.49
CA ILE A 105 8.83 5.03 4.09
C ILE A 105 7.78 5.53 5.08
N ALA A 106 6.50 5.58 4.67
CA ALA A 106 5.42 6.00 5.55
C ALA A 106 5.30 5.13 6.80
N GLU A 107 5.34 3.80 6.64
CA GLU A 107 5.31 2.83 7.75
C GLU A 107 6.44 3.06 8.74
N SER A 108 7.63 3.38 8.26
CA SER A 108 8.80 3.66 9.10
C SER A 108 8.69 5.01 9.80
N LEU A 109 8.25 6.06 9.09
CA LEU A 109 8.13 7.41 9.63
C LEU A 109 6.98 7.53 10.65
N LEU A 110 5.85 6.84 10.46
CA LEU A 110 4.71 6.86 11.40
C LEU A 110 5.07 6.30 12.79
N ARG A 111 6.17 5.54 12.92
CA ARG A 111 6.68 5.05 14.21
C ARG A 111 7.45 6.12 15.00
N LEU A 112 7.80 7.25 14.37
CA LEU A 112 8.53 8.33 15.02
C LEU A 112 7.58 9.18 15.86
N GLU A 113 8.03 9.63 17.04
CA GLU A 113 7.25 10.45 17.96
C GLU A 113 6.68 11.70 17.28
N MET A 114 7.45 12.35 16.41
CA MET A 114 7.01 13.55 15.69
C MET A 114 5.81 13.34 14.77
N TYR A 115 5.53 12.10 14.35
CA TYR A 115 4.39 11.75 13.51
C TYR A 115 3.28 10.98 14.25
N GLN A 116 3.40 10.79 15.56
CA GLN A 116 2.42 10.04 16.38
C GLN A 116 0.99 10.57 16.22
N ALA A 117 0.80 11.88 16.00
CA ALA A 117 -0.52 12.45 15.76
C ALA A 117 -1.19 11.93 14.48
N LEU A 118 -0.40 11.47 13.49
CA LEU A 118 -0.87 10.89 12.24
C LEU A 118 -1.16 9.39 12.32
N ASP A 119 -0.68 8.70 13.36
CA ASP A 119 -0.81 7.24 13.47
C ASP A 119 -2.28 6.79 13.50
N LYS A 120 -3.19 7.60 14.05
CA LYS A 120 -4.64 7.36 14.01
C LYS A 120 -5.25 7.40 12.60
N ARG A 121 -4.52 7.90 11.61
CA ARG A 121 -4.87 7.95 10.19
C ARG A 121 -3.95 7.08 9.34
N ARG A 122 -3.22 6.15 9.99
CA ARG A 122 -2.26 5.27 9.34
C ARG A 122 -2.86 4.53 8.14
N ASP A 123 -4.01 3.92 8.32
CA ASP A 123 -4.65 3.10 7.28
C ASP A 123 -5.01 3.94 6.06
N GLU A 124 -5.58 5.14 6.25
CA GLU A 124 -5.92 6.04 5.15
C GLU A 124 -4.67 6.60 4.44
N ILE A 125 -3.60 6.88 5.19
CA ILE A 125 -2.33 7.33 4.64
C ILE A 125 -1.70 6.24 3.77
N ILE A 126 -1.65 5.01 4.26
CA ILE A 126 -1.11 3.87 3.49
C ILE A 126 -1.98 3.56 2.28
N ALA A 127 -3.31 3.57 2.43
CA ALA A 127 -4.25 3.37 1.32
C ALA A 127 -4.08 4.45 0.23
N ALA A 128 -3.94 5.73 0.65
CA ALA A 128 -3.68 6.82 -0.28
C ALA A 128 -2.36 6.60 -1.04
N LEU A 129 -1.28 6.18 -0.36
CA LEU A 129 0.00 5.90 -0.99
C LEU A 129 -0.06 4.68 -1.93
N ILE A 130 -0.82 3.63 -1.62
CA ILE A 130 -1.02 2.51 -2.55
C ILE A 130 -1.69 3.00 -3.84
N MET A 131 -2.63 3.94 -3.76
CA MET A 131 -3.47 4.33 -4.89
C MET A 131 -3.02 5.61 -5.61
N HIS A 132 -2.07 6.41 -5.06
CA HIS A 132 -1.77 7.78 -5.54
C HIS A 132 -1.41 7.86 -7.03
N ASP A 133 -0.70 6.89 -7.54
CA ASP A 133 -0.21 6.82 -8.92
C ASP A 133 -0.93 5.74 -9.76
N SER A 134 -2.00 5.11 -9.25
CA SER A 134 -2.70 4.01 -9.93
C SER A 134 -3.26 4.40 -11.30
N ILE A 135 -3.57 5.68 -11.51
CA ILE A 135 -4.13 6.23 -12.76
C ILE A 135 -3.13 7.22 -13.41
N LYS A 136 -1.83 6.96 -13.32
CA LYS A 136 -0.77 7.88 -13.76
C LYS A 136 -0.82 8.25 -15.24
N LYS A 137 -1.36 7.39 -16.10
CA LYS A 137 -1.54 7.61 -17.54
C LYS A 137 -3.00 7.84 -17.94
N GLY A 138 -3.86 8.20 -16.99
CA GLY A 138 -5.29 8.28 -17.21
C GLY A 138 -5.95 6.89 -17.21
N ARG A 139 -7.27 6.85 -17.13
CA ARG A 139 -8.03 5.59 -17.16
C ARG A 139 -7.86 4.83 -18.48
N ASP A 140 -7.71 5.55 -19.58
CA ASP A 140 -7.59 5.00 -20.93
C ASP A 140 -6.14 4.65 -21.32
N GLY A 141 -5.17 4.88 -20.41
CA GLY A 141 -3.77 4.51 -20.64
C GLY A 141 -3.07 5.35 -21.69
N SER A 142 -3.02 6.68 -21.52
CA SER A 142 -2.34 7.58 -22.47
C SER A 142 -0.85 7.19 -22.64
N ALA A 143 -0.21 7.66 -23.72
CA ALA A 143 1.21 7.39 -23.96
C ALA A 143 2.12 7.94 -22.86
N TYR A 144 1.71 9.04 -22.21
CA TYR A 144 2.49 9.77 -21.21
C TYR A 144 1.72 9.94 -19.90
N THR A 145 2.44 10.27 -18.83
CA THR A 145 1.84 10.71 -17.56
C THR A 145 0.97 11.94 -17.80
N THR A 146 -0.25 11.94 -17.26
CA THR A 146 -1.13 13.10 -17.30
C THR A 146 -0.84 14.04 -16.13
N THR A 147 -0.89 15.35 -16.36
CA THR A 147 -0.57 16.34 -15.31
C THR A 147 -1.61 16.35 -14.18
N ASP A 148 -2.83 15.90 -14.48
CA ASP A 148 -3.97 15.82 -13.56
C ASP A 148 -4.20 14.41 -12.99
N HIS A 149 -3.25 13.46 -13.17
CA HIS A 149 -3.41 12.10 -12.66
C HIS A 149 -3.78 12.01 -11.16
N PRO A 150 -3.37 12.94 -10.27
CA PRO A 150 -3.81 12.91 -8.88
C PRO A 150 -5.32 13.08 -8.73
N LEU A 151 -5.93 13.95 -9.54
CA LEU A 151 -7.38 14.14 -9.55
C LEU A 151 -8.09 12.90 -10.11
N GLN A 152 -7.53 12.32 -11.18
CA GLN A 152 -8.07 11.11 -11.80
C GLN A 152 -7.96 9.90 -10.86
N ALA A 153 -6.84 9.73 -10.13
CA ALA A 153 -6.67 8.67 -9.15
C ALA A 153 -7.62 8.83 -7.95
N ALA A 154 -7.79 10.06 -7.45
CA ALA A 154 -8.76 10.35 -6.41
C ALA A 154 -10.20 10.04 -6.86
N GLN A 155 -10.57 10.45 -8.08
CA GLN A 155 -11.89 10.15 -8.64
C GLN A 155 -12.09 8.66 -8.85
N TYR A 156 -11.05 7.94 -9.32
CA TYR A 156 -11.08 6.49 -9.44
C TYR A 156 -11.41 5.79 -8.11
N VAL A 157 -10.75 6.19 -7.02
CA VAL A 157 -11.02 5.63 -5.68
C VAL A 157 -12.46 5.92 -5.23
N MET A 158 -12.99 7.13 -5.51
CA MET A 158 -14.37 7.50 -5.18
C MET A 158 -15.39 6.68 -5.98
N ASP A 159 -15.16 6.50 -7.29
CA ASP A 159 -16.06 5.71 -8.14
C ASP A 159 -16.07 4.23 -7.72
N MET A 160 -14.89 3.66 -7.48
CA MET A 160 -14.76 2.29 -6.97
C MET A 160 -15.46 2.10 -5.61
N ALA A 161 -15.44 3.13 -4.74
CA ALA A 161 -16.13 3.07 -3.45
C ALA A 161 -17.64 3.07 -3.62
N ALA A 162 -18.18 3.84 -4.55
CA ALA A 162 -19.61 3.82 -4.87
C ALA A 162 -20.03 2.42 -5.38
N GLU A 163 -19.31 1.89 -6.38
CA GLU A 163 -19.58 0.55 -6.93
C GLU A 163 -19.44 -0.56 -5.87
N TYR A 164 -18.40 -0.49 -5.02
CA TYR A 164 -18.17 -1.48 -3.95
C TYR A 164 -19.31 -1.49 -2.93
N ARG A 165 -19.83 -0.32 -2.54
CA ARG A 165 -20.98 -0.20 -1.63
C ARG A 165 -22.28 -0.68 -2.27
N ASP A 166 -22.51 -0.35 -3.54
CA ASP A 166 -23.70 -0.80 -4.30
C ASP A 166 -23.72 -2.34 -4.42
N ALA A 167 -22.53 -2.96 -4.46
CA ALA A 167 -22.38 -4.41 -4.39
C ALA A 167 -22.50 -5.00 -2.97
N GLY A 168 -22.82 -4.18 -1.96
CA GLY A 168 -23.01 -4.61 -0.57
C GLY A 168 -21.71 -4.61 0.28
N GLY A 169 -20.66 -3.98 -0.19
CA GLY A 169 -19.42 -3.82 0.56
C GLY A 169 -19.60 -2.90 1.78
N ASP A 170 -19.01 -3.30 2.91
CA ASP A 170 -18.97 -2.49 4.13
C ASP A 170 -17.81 -1.47 4.03
N LEU A 171 -18.14 -0.18 3.91
CA LEU A 171 -17.18 0.89 3.72
C LEU A 171 -17.69 2.23 4.28
N ASP A 172 -16.91 2.86 5.13
CA ASP A 172 -17.15 4.21 5.60
C ASP A 172 -16.61 5.23 4.57
N MET A 173 -17.53 5.99 3.97
CA MET A 173 -17.19 7.00 2.96
C MET A 173 -16.32 8.13 3.50
N GLY A 174 -16.38 8.45 4.80
CA GLY A 174 -15.53 9.46 5.41
C GLY A 174 -14.03 9.09 5.32
N HIS A 175 -13.70 7.79 5.41
CA HIS A 175 -12.33 7.32 5.16
C HIS A 175 -11.94 7.50 3.69
N ILE A 176 -12.86 7.21 2.76
CA ILE A 176 -12.58 7.29 1.32
C ILE A 176 -12.41 8.73 0.85
N GLU A 177 -13.28 9.63 1.30
CA GLU A 177 -13.14 11.08 1.03
C GLU A 177 -11.79 11.61 1.53
N PHE A 178 -11.38 11.19 2.73
CA PHE A 178 -10.08 11.57 3.27
C PHE A 178 -8.93 11.02 2.44
N ILE A 179 -8.97 9.75 2.01
CA ILE A 179 -7.99 9.13 1.11
C ILE A 179 -7.91 9.90 -0.21
N ALA A 180 -9.06 10.24 -0.81
CA ALA A 180 -9.11 11.00 -2.04
C ALA A 180 -8.45 12.39 -1.90
N GLU A 181 -8.68 13.09 -0.79
CA GLU A 181 -8.02 14.38 -0.51
C GLU A 181 -6.49 14.26 -0.33
N LEU A 182 -6.01 13.16 0.25
CA LEU A 182 -4.57 12.87 0.33
C LEU A 182 -3.97 12.66 -1.07
N ILE A 183 -4.67 11.88 -1.92
CA ILE A 183 -4.23 11.59 -3.29
C ILE A 183 -4.17 12.86 -4.14
N LYS A 184 -5.19 13.72 -4.11
CA LYS A 184 -5.26 14.94 -4.93
C LYS A 184 -4.05 15.84 -4.79
N SER A 185 -3.42 15.90 -3.61
CA SER A 185 -2.37 16.85 -3.28
C SER A 185 -0.96 16.24 -3.24
N HIS A 186 -0.77 14.97 -3.59
CA HIS A 186 0.51 14.28 -3.41
C HIS A 186 1.66 14.89 -4.22
N MET A 187 1.38 15.58 -5.35
CA MET A 187 2.40 16.21 -6.18
C MET A 187 3.08 17.44 -5.53
N GLY A 188 2.51 18.02 -4.47
CA GLY A 188 3.13 19.12 -3.72
C GLY A 188 3.36 20.38 -4.56
N GLN A 189 4.64 20.76 -4.72
CA GLN A 189 5.02 21.94 -5.51
C GLN A 189 4.87 21.73 -7.04
N TRP A 190 4.81 20.50 -7.52
CA TRP A 190 4.61 20.19 -8.95
C TRP A 190 3.12 20.12 -9.27
N ASN A 191 2.41 21.19 -8.98
CA ASN A 191 0.96 21.29 -9.04
C ASN A 191 0.43 22.05 -10.28
N THR A 192 1.29 22.28 -11.29
CA THR A 192 0.95 23.02 -12.49
C THR A 192 0.89 22.13 -13.73
N ASP A 193 0.14 22.56 -14.74
CA ASP A 193 0.23 22.03 -16.09
C ASP A 193 1.51 22.51 -16.82
N PHE A 194 1.64 22.16 -18.09
CA PHE A 194 2.79 22.55 -18.92
C PHE A 194 2.83 24.06 -19.22
N ASP A 195 1.70 24.76 -19.11
CA ASP A 195 1.56 26.21 -19.32
C ASP A 195 1.81 27.00 -18.02
N GLY A 196 2.04 26.29 -16.91
CA GLY A 196 2.30 26.89 -15.60
C GLY A 196 1.03 27.24 -14.79
N ASN A 197 -0.15 26.83 -15.25
CA ASN A 197 -1.39 27.04 -14.51
C ASN A 197 -1.47 26.03 -13.35
N ALA A 198 -1.85 26.49 -12.16
CA ALA A 198 -2.09 25.62 -11.03
C ALA A 198 -3.37 24.80 -11.25
N ILE A 199 -3.22 23.49 -11.42
CA ILE A 199 -4.31 22.54 -11.68
C ILE A 199 -4.55 21.55 -10.53
N LEU A 200 -3.59 21.42 -9.62
CA LEU A 200 -3.69 20.51 -8.47
C LEU A 200 -3.67 21.31 -7.17
N PRO A 201 -4.38 20.83 -6.12
CA PRO A 201 -4.28 21.41 -4.80
C PRO A 201 -2.88 21.17 -4.21
N LYS A 202 -2.37 22.13 -3.46
CA LYS A 202 -1.16 21.92 -2.65
C LYS A 202 -1.50 21.20 -1.34
N PRO A 203 -0.57 20.40 -0.77
CA PRO A 203 -0.77 19.77 0.53
C PRO A 203 -0.73 20.85 1.63
N ILE A 204 -1.84 21.04 2.35
CA ILE A 204 -1.99 22.05 3.40
C ILE A 204 -2.11 21.42 4.80
N THR A 205 -2.68 20.22 4.91
CA THR A 205 -2.80 19.53 6.18
C THR A 205 -1.54 18.69 6.49
N PRO A 206 -1.25 18.40 7.77
CA PRO A 206 -0.11 17.54 8.13
C PRO A 206 -0.13 16.17 7.43
N ALA A 207 -1.31 15.55 7.25
CA ALA A 207 -1.44 14.26 6.57
C ALA A 207 -1.15 14.37 5.07
N GLN A 208 -1.63 15.42 4.40
CA GLN A 208 -1.31 15.68 2.99
C GLN A 208 0.19 15.94 2.78
N GLN A 209 0.80 16.76 3.65
CA GLN A 209 2.24 17.03 3.62
C GLN A 209 3.06 15.76 3.85
N PHE A 210 2.58 14.87 4.73
CA PHE A 210 3.22 13.59 5.00
C PHE A 210 3.15 12.64 3.79
N VAL A 211 1.99 12.51 3.15
CA VAL A 211 1.84 11.70 1.92
C VAL A 211 2.75 12.22 0.81
N HIS A 212 2.76 13.54 0.57
CA HIS A 212 3.68 14.16 -0.37
C HIS A 212 5.15 13.89 -0.02
N LEU A 213 5.53 13.98 1.26
CA LEU A 213 6.90 13.69 1.71
C LEU A 213 7.30 12.25 1.39
N CYS A 214 6.43 11.27 1.66
CA CYS A 214 6.73 9.85 1.43
C CYS A 214 6.90 9.54 -0.05
N ASP A 215 6.03 10.06 -0.91
CA ASP A 215 6.15 9.98 -2.38
C ASP A 215 7.45 10.65 -2.85
N TYR A 216 7.70 11.88 -2.41
CA TYR A 216 8.93 12.62 -2.73
C TYR A 216 10.18 11.83 -2.37
N LEU A 217 10.28 11.27 -1.16
CA LEU A 217 11.43 10.49 -0.72
C LEU A 217 11.61 9.22 -1.55
N ALA A 218 10.52 8.51 -1.90
CA ALA A 218 10.56 7.35 -2.77
C ALA A 218 11.10 7.66 -4.18
N SER A 219 10.99 8.91 -4.63
CA SER A 219 11.49 9.36 -5.92
C SER A 219 12.96 9.84 -5.89
N ARG A 220 13.71 9.72 -4.76
CA ARG A 220 15.08 10.26 -4.64
C ARG A 220 16.15 9.20 -4.87
N LYS A 221 17.06 9.44 -5.83
CA LYS A 221 18.16 8.53 -6.22
C LYS A 221 19.07 8.10 -5.07
N PHE A 222 19.22 8.94 -4.07
CA PHE A 222 20.10 8.69 -2.93
C PHE A 222 19.43 7.87 -1.82
N ILE A 223 18.14 7.53 -1.97
CA ILE A 223 17.40 6.69 -1.03
C ILE A 223 17.20 5.32 -1.67
N THR A 224 17.71 4.28 -1.01
CA THR A 224 17.51 2.89 -1.42
C THR A 224 16.59 2.21 -0.42
N ILE A 225 15.49 1.67 -0.91
CA ILE A 225 14.54 0.87 -0.13
C ILE A 225 14.74 -0.59 -0.51
N THR A 226 14.86 -1.44 0.50
CA THR A 226 15.07 -2.87 0.35
C THR A 226 13.93 -3.67 0.99
N GLU A 227 13.86 -4.95 0.65
CA GLU A 227 13.05 -5.93 1.39
C GLU A 227 13.62 -6.13 2.80
N GLU A 228 12.85 -6.73 3.72
CA GLU A 228 13.34 -7.06 5.06
C GLU A 228 14.59 -7.97 5.04
N SER A 229 14.73 -8.78 4.00
CA SER A 229 15.91 -9.62 3.74
C SER A 229 17.17 -8.84 3.37
N GLY A 230 17.06 -7.51 3.13
CA GLY A 230 18.12 -6.68 2.57
C GLY A 230 18.25 -6.76 1.04
N ALA A 231 17.46 -7.59 0.38
CA ALA A 231 17.42 -7.65 -1.07
C ALA A 231 16.82 -6.36 -1.68
N PRO A 232 17.15 -6.00 -2.93
CA PRO A 232 16.48 -4.92 -3.63
C PRO A 232 14.97 -5.13 -3.69
N LEU A 233 14.21 -4.05 -3.59
CA LEU A 233 12.75 -4.07 -3.69
C LEU A 233 12.31 -4.61 -5.06
N GLN A 234 11.46 -5.63 -5.06
CA GLN A 234 10.94 -6.31 -6.26
C GLN A 234 9.51 -5.88 -6.60
#